data_54e4f26d2659290ebe7b9e57f87564be
#
_entry.id   54e4f26d2659290ebe7b9e57f87564be
#
_cell.length_a   1.000
_cell.length_b   1.000
_cell.length_c   1.000
_cell.angle_alpha   90.00
_cell.angle_beta   90.00
_cell.angle_gamma   90.00
#
_symmetry.space_group_name_H-M   'P 1'
#
loop_
_entity.id
_entity.type
_entity.pdbx_description
1 polymer ?
#
loop_
_entity_poly.entity_id
_entity_poly.type
_entity_poly.pdbx_seq_one_letter_code
_entity_poly.pdbx_strand_id
1 'polypeptide(L)'
;MVKKVLEDASYQVQLKNPSEVQTPEQIDLEIVALDNLMLRIQNRRAEFCRARNQSALISSCLPAELIAEIFLFALAMSPSQVPSSSVATTLPLVLGQVCSAWRNLAWELSELWDTFHCRISKGRCPAQARLLSEWLLRSHERPLSIRLSFLDDEFHWNDLGAPIDIVNVLNRHRHRWLALDLVLAPSWYEPLRMETTLDTLISLSLRPTASAFSAQRMDMFLLAHQLREISLSHHYLRNVHLNWDNLIKISFSTASVDEAVELIRRCNNLVTCILDELYPFEDEYALPLTPFSHRRIEVFHIGCRVNLDTEIFIILNCLALPSLRNLSIMLPEQVGNPLQTIGELITRSECPIQKLRIHGHTLLEQDMIDFLQSVKSLKSIEN
;
A
#
# COMPACT_ATOMS: atom_id res chain seq x y z
N MET A 1 -38.23 21.26 -31.24
CA MET A 1 -36.99 20.61 -31.69
C MET A 1 -37.02 19.10 -31.49
N VAL A 2 -37.39 18.59 -30.34
CA VAL A 2 -37.46 17.14 -30.02
C VAL A 2 -38.43 16.36 -30.93
N LYS A 3 -39.61 16.95 -31.27
CA LYS A 3 -40.61 16.32 -32.15
C LYS A 3 -40.10 16.09 -33.57
N LYS A 4 -39.32 17.02 -34.12
CA LYS A 4 -38.74 16.94 -35.46
C LYS A 4 -37.62 15.89 -35.59
N VAL A 5 -36.91 15.65 -34.49
CA VAL A 5 -35.84 14.60 -34.40
C VAL A 5 -36.45 13.20 -34.33
N LEU A 6 -37.68 13.09 -33.78
CA LEU A 6 -38.38 11.82 -33.73
C LEU A 6 -39.07 11.51 -35.09
N GLU A 7 -39.41 12.54 -35.89
CA GLU A 7 -39.99 12.36 -37.22
C GLU A 7 -38.91 12.02 -38.27
N ASP A 8 -37.68 12.53 -38.18
CA ASP A 8 -36.56 12.13 -39.02
C ASP A 8 -35.96 10.74 -38.64
N ALA A 9 -36.29 10.24 -37.47
CA ALA A 9 -35.95 8.88 -37.01
C ALA A 9 -36.98 7.83 -37.43
N SER A 10 -37.92 8.16 -38.33
CA SER A 10 -38.84 7.22 -38.97
C SER A 10 -38.14 6.31 -39.99
N TYR A 11 -36.99 5.74 -39.65
CA TYR A 11 -36.70 4.42 -40.12
C TYR A 11 -37.70 3.49 -39.40
N GLN A 12 -38.80 3.22 -40.06
CA GLN A 12 -39.68 2.12 -39.72
C GLN A 12 -38.87 0.82 -39.83
N VAL A 13 -38.15 0.51 -38.73
CA VAL A 13 -37.84 -0.89 -38.52
C VAL A 13 -39.18 -1.52 -38.21
N GLN A 14 -39.80 -2.10 -39.23
CA GLN A 14 -40.95 -2.98 -39.05
C GLN A 14 -40.43 -4.19 -38.29
N LEU A 15 -40.43 -4.09 -36.96
CA LEU A 15 -40.17 -5.22 -36.09
C LEU A 15 -41.29 -6.24 -36.39
N LYS A 16 -40.95 -7.34 -37.04
CA LYS A 16 -41.86 -8.45 -37.23
C LYS A 16 -42.25 -9.02 -35.88
N ASN A 17 -43.52 -9.34 -35.72
CA ASN A 17 -43.96 -10.00 -34.50
C ASN A 17 -43.24 -11.37 -34.41
N PRO A 18 -42.73 -11.80 -33.24
CA PRO A 18 -42.07 -13.09 -33.10
C PRO A 18 -42.93 -14.28 -33.56
N SER A 19 -44.26 -14.13 -33.55
CA SER A 19 -45.22 -15.12 -34.09
C SER A 19 -45.30 -15.18 -35.60
N GLU A 20 -44.73 -14.22 -36.35
CA GLU A 20 -44.69 -14.20 -37.81
C GLU A 20 -43.42 -14.81 -38.39
N VAL A 21 -42.45 -15.15 -37.54
CA VAL A 21 -41.17 -15.71 -37.93
C VAL A 21 -41.25 -17.24 -37.81
N GLN A 22 -41.20 -17.93 -38.93
CA GLN A 22 -41.52 -19.38 -38.98
C GLN A 22 -40.32 -20.32 -38.97
N THR A 23 -39.09 -19.82 -39.14
CA THR A 23 -37.89 -20.64 -39.11
C THR A 23 -36.82 -20.12 -38.18
N PRO A 24 -35.98 -20.99 -37.58
CA PRO A 24 -34.87 -20.60 -36.74
C PRO A 24 -33.91 -19.59 -37.39
N GLU A 25 -33.62 -19.76 -38.68
CA GLU A 25 -32.72 -18.88 -39.44
C GLU A 25 -33.31 -17.46 -39.56
N GLN A 26 -34.66 -17.37 -39.71
CA GLN A 26 -35.32 -16.05 -39.73
C GLN A 26 -35.28 -15.39 -38.37
N ILE A 27 -35.39 -16.12 -37.29
CA ILE A 27 -35.25 -15.62 -35.91
C ILE A 27 -33.84 -15.06 -35.70
N ASP A 28 -32.80 -15.79 -36.10
CA ASP A 28 -31.40 -15.37 -35.97
C ASP A 28 -31.10 -14.11 -36.77
N LEU A 29 -31.63 -13.99 -37.98
CA LEU A 29 -31.53 -12.76 -38.80
C LEU A 29 -32.19 -11.56 -38.12
N GLU A 30 -33.37 -11.74 -37.51
CA GLU A 30 -34.07 -10.67 -36.78
C GLU A 30 -33.32 -10.25 -35.52
N ILE A 31 -32.71 -11.22 -34.79
CA ILE A 31 -31.82 -10.94 -33.64
C ILE A 31 -30.64 -10.08 -34.09
N VAL A 32 -29.94 -10.45 -35.15
CA VAL A 32 -28.82 -9.67 -35.71
C VAL A 32 -29.28 -8.26 -36.14
N ALA A 33 -30.48 -8.13 -36.74
CA ALA A 33 -31.01 -6.83 -37.10
C ALA A 33 -31.32 -5.96 -35.89
N LEU A 34 -31.86 -6.53 -34.80
CA LEU A 34 -32.09 -5.86 -33.52
C LEU A 34 -30.80 -5.44 -32.83
N ASP A 35 -29.78 -6.29 -32.83
CA ASP A 35 -28.45 -5.97 -32.26
C ASP A 35 -27.79 -4.80 -33.01
N ASN A 36 -27.90 -4.80 -34.36
CA ASN A 36 -27.42 -3.70 -35.20
C ASN A 36 -28.17 -2.39 -34.93
N LEU A 37 -29.50 -2.45 -34.75
CA LEU A 37 -30.30 -1.29 -34.39
C LEU A 37 -29.91 -0.77 -33.01
N MET A 38 -29.74 -1.64 -32.03
CA MET A 38 -29.33 -1.27 -30.67
C MET A 38 -27.97 -0.59 -30.67
N LEU A 39 -27.04 -1.08 -31.46
CA LEU A 39 -25.70 -0.46 -31.64
C LEU A 39 -25.81 0.96 -32.25
N ARG A 40 -26.70 1.15 -33.27
CA ARG A 40 -26.93 2.46 -33.87
C ARG A 40 -27.53 3.45 -32.86
N ILE A 41 -28.52 3.01 -32.08
CA ILE A 41 -29.17 3.83 -31.04
C ILE A 41 -28.11 4.22 -29.97
N GLN A 42 -27.28 3.30 -29.52
CA GLN A 42 -26.22 3.56 -28.56
C GLN A 42 -25.20 4.57 -29.11
N ASN A 43 -24.77 4.42 -30.36
CA ASN A 43 -23.86 5.36 -31.01
C ASN A 43 -24.46 6.76 -31.12
N ARG A 44 -25.72 6.85 -31.53
CA ARG A 44 -26.44 8.15 -31.64
C ARG A 44 -26.61 8.82 -30.27
N ARG A 45 -26.97 8.05 -29.24
CA ARG A 45 -27.02 8.54 -27.87
C ARG A 45 -25.64 9.07 -27.41
N ALA A 46 -24.56 8.36 -27.72
CA ALA A 46 -23.21 8.80 -27.40
C ALA A 46 -22.84 10.12 -28.09
N GLU A 47 -23.26 10.34 -29.36
CA GLU A 47 -23.07 11.61 -30.06
C GLU A 47 -23.76 12.77 -29.35
N PHE A 48 -25.02 12.61 -28.97
CA PHE A 48 -25.75 13.63 -28.22
C PHE A 48 -25.16 13.90 -26.85
N CYS A 49 -24.70 12.87 -26.13
CA CYS A 49 -23.99 13.04 -24.88
C CYS A 49 -22.68 13.81 -25.06
N ARG A 50 -21.91 13.55 -26.13
CA ARG A 50 -20.68 14.30 -26.44
C ARG A 50 -20.99 15.77 -26.74
N ALA A 51 -22.00 16.05 -27.57
CA ALA A 51 -22.41 17.42 -27.89
C ALA A 51 -22.87 18.19 -26.62
N ARG A 52 -23.66 17.54 -25.75
CA ARG A 52 -24.04 18.12 -24.46
C ARG A 52 -22.84 18.42 -23.56
N ASN A 53 -21.88 17.50 -23.48
CA ASN A 53 -20.70 17.68 -22.62
C ASN A 53 -19.75 18.76 -23.16
N GLN A 54 -19.65 18.91 -24.49
CA GLN A 54 -18.90 20.01 -25.12
C GLN A 54 -19.47 21.39 -24.80
N SER A 55 -20.80 21.50 -24.63
CA SER A 55 -21.46 22.74 -24.25
C SER A 55 -21.51 22.98 -22.73
N ALA A 56 -21.02 22.07 -21.92
CA ALA A 56 -20.93 22.25 -20.46
C ALA A 56 -19.95 23.38 -20.10
N LEU A 57 -20.34 24.28 -19.18
CA LEU A 57 -19.57 25.44 -18.78
C LEU A 57 -18.15 25.10 -18.38
N ILE A 58 -17.93 24.01 -17.62
CA ILE A 58 -16.60 23.57 -17.19
C ILE A 58 -15.72 23.27 -18.40
N SER A 59 -16.24 22.57 -19.42
CA SER A 59 -15.46 22.17 -20.60
C SER A 59 -15.23 23.34 -21.59
N SER A 60 -16.06 24.39 -21.53
CA SER A 60 -16.00 25.53 -22.45
C SER A 60 -15.31 26.76 -21.87
N CYS A 61 -15.29 26.92 -20.54
CA CYS A 61 -14.78 28.12 -19.88
C CYS A 61 -13.41 27.91 -19.21
N LEU A 62 -13.03 26.67 -18.88
CA LEU A 62 -11.73 26.40 -18.24
C LEU A 62 -10.69 25.93 -19.27
N PRO A 63 -9.50 26.54 -19.30
CA PRO A 63 -8.35 26.01 -20.02
C PRO A 63 -8.00 24.59 -19.57
N ALA A 64 -7.40 23.79 -20.47
CA ALA A 64 -7.03 22.41 -20.18
C ALA A 64 -6.05 22.31 -18.99
N GLU A 65 -5.17 23.29 -18.86
CA GLU A 65 -4.20 23.41 -17.77
C GLU A 65 -4.87 23.49 -16.38
N LEU A 66 -5.92 24.28 -16.28
CA LEU A 66 -6.67 24.39 -15.01
C LEU A 66 -7.47 23.12 -14.70
N ILE A 67 -7.97 22.44 -15.71
CA ILE A 67 -8.64 21.14 -15.53
C ILE A 67 -7.59 20.09 -15.08
N ALA A 68 -6.39 20.12 -15.65
CA ALA A 68 -5.28 19.27 -15.24
C ALA A 68 -4.91 19.48 -13.76
N GLU A 69 -4.78 20.73 -13.32
CA GLU A 69 -4.53 21.07 -11.92
C GLU A 69 -5.64 20.57 -10.99
N ILE A 70 -6.90 20.67 -11.39
CA ILE A 70 -8.03 20.10 -10.65
C ILE A 70 -7.90 18.58 -10.51
N PHE A 71 -7.47 17.88 -11.58
CA PHE A 71 -7.27 16.44 -11.55
C PHE A 71 -6.14 16.05 -10.59
N LEU A 72 -5.02 16.76 -10.62
CA LEU A 72 -3.89 16.55 -9.73
C LEU A 72 -4.25 16.86 -8.28
N PHE A 73 -5.02 17.93 -8.04
CA PHE A 73 -5.53 18.24 -6.72
C PHE A 73 -6.47 17.13 -6.19
N ALA A 74 -7.36 16.63 -7.03
CA ALA A 74 -8.23 15.51 -6.67
C ALA A 74 -7.43 14.23 -6.33
N LEU A 75 -6.32 13.99 -7.04
CA LEU A 75 -5.39 12.90 -6.74
C LEU A 75 -4.74 13.09 -5.36
N ALA A 76 -4.25 14.30 -5.07
CA ALA A 76 -3.61 14.63 -3.80
C ALA A 76 -4.57 14.54 -2.59
N MET A 77 -5.85 14.87 -2.81
CA MET A 77 -6.90 14.76 -1.78
C MET A 77 -7.41 13.33 -1.59
N SER A 78 -7.08 12.41 -2.49
CA SER A 78 -7.44 11.00 -2.33
C SER A 78 -6.66 10.40 -1.16
N PRO A 79 -7.33 9.78 -0.17
CA PRO A 79 -6.66 9.24 1.00
C PRO A 79 -5.78 8.04 0.61
N SER A 80 -4.52 8.31 0.30
CA SER A 80 -3.52 7.30 -0.03
C SER A 80 -3.15 6.39 1.14
N GLN A 81 -3.64 6.70 2.35
CA GLN A 81 -3.28 6.01 3.59
C GLN A 81 -4.32 5.00 4.10
N VAL A 82 -5.49 4.87 3.44
CA VAL A 82 -6.46 3.86 3.86
C VAL A 82 -6.19 2.54 3.13
N PRO A 83 -5.78 1.48 3.83
CA PRO A 83 -5.41 0.20 3.22
C PRO A 83 -6.52 -0.45 2.37
N SER A 84 -7.77 -0.03 2.58
CA SER A 84 -8.94 -0.61 1.94
C SER A 84 -9.52 0.21 0.78
N SER A 85 -9.05 1.45 0.53
CA SER A 85 -9.65 2.27 -0.54
C SER A 85 -8.93 2.08 -1.88
N SER A 86 -9.60 1.41 -2.80
CA SER A 86 -9.22 1.33 -4.22
C SER A 86 -9.44 2.66 -4.98
N VAL A 87 -9.79 3.74 -4.27
CA VAL A 87 -10.26 5.01 -4.87
C VAL A 87 -9.16 5.74 -5.63
N ALA A 88 -7.93 5.74 -5.11
CA ALA A 88 -6.82 6.43 -5.79
C ALA A 88 -6.49 5.81 -7.16
N THR A 89 -6.56 4.48 -7.27
CA THR A 89 -6.27 3.76 -8.53
C THR A 89 -7.36 3.93 -9.59
N THR A 90 -8.57 4.24 -9.18
CA THR A 90 -9.69 4.37 -10.12
C THR A 90 -9.88 5.80 -10.62
N LEU A 91 -9.25 6.78 -9.98
CA LEU A 91 -9.46 8.19 -10.31
C LEU A 91 -9.25 8.53 -11.80
N PRO A 92 -8.13 8.14 -12.46
CA PRO A 92 -7.94 8.44 -13.87
C PRO A 92 -9.04 7.83 -14.75
N LEU A 93 -9.51 6.63 -14.39
CA LEU A 93 -10.60 5.95 -15.10
C LEU A 93 -11.93 6.66 -14.89
N VAL A 94 -12.22 7.14 -13.69
CA VAL A 94 -13.44 7.91 -13.36
C VAL A 94 -13.43 9.23 -14.13
N LEU A 95 -12.32 9.97 -14.12
CA LEU A 95 -12.15 11.20 -14.88
C LEU A 95 -12.36 10.96 -16.39
N GLY A 96 -11.81 9.86 -16.90
CA GLY A 96 -11.97 9.45 -18.30
C GLY A 96 -13.39 9.03 -18.70
N GLN A 97 -14.29 8.80 -17.74
CA GLN A 97 -15.70 8.46 -18.00
C GLN A 97 -16.60 9.70 -18.14
N VAL A 98 -16.15 10.88 -17.70
CA VAL A 98 -16.96 12.10 -17.74
C VAL A 98 -17.25 12.54 -19.17
N CYS A 99 -16.21 12.76 -19.98
CA CYS A 99 -16.35 13.09 -21.39
C CYS A 99 -15.05 12.77 -22.16
N SER A 100 -15.07 12.87 -23.49
CA SER A 100 -13.91 12.60 -24.34
C SER A 100 -12.75 13.57 -24.07
N ALA A 101 -13.03 14.85 -23.84
CA ALA A 101 -12.00 15.86 -23.55
C ALA A 101 -11.29 15.54 -22.23
N TRP A 102 -12.04 15.22 -21.18
CA TRP A 102 -11.46 14.81 -19.88
C TRP A 102 -10.68 13.52 -19.99
N ARG A 103 -11.18 12.57 -20.80
CA ARG A 103 -10.45 11.32 -21.04
C ARG A 103 -9.11 11.56 -21.70
N ASN A 104 -9.07 12.36 -22.76
CA ASN A 104 -7.82 12.67 -23.47
C ASN A 104 -6.84 13.36 -22.51
N LEU A 105 -7.30 14.37 -21.80
CA LEU A 105 -6.47 15.06 -20.81
C LEU A 105 -5.97 14.13 -19.69
N ALA A 106 -6.85 13.31 -19.11
CA ALA A 106 -6.45 12.37 -18.07
C ALA A 106 -5.45 11.32 -18.58
N TRP A 107 -5.53 10.94 -19.86
CA TRP A 107 -4.60 9.97 -20.43
C TRP A 107 -3.24 10.58 -20.84
N GLU A 108 -3.19 11.87 -21.07
CA GLU A 108 -1.95 12.61 -21.33
C GLU A 108 -1.20 13.00 -20.03
N LEU A 109 -1.91 13.12 -18.91
CA LEU A 109 -1.33 13.47 -17.61
C LEU A 109 -0.66 12.25 -16.95
N SER A 110 0.63 12.09 -17.15
CA SER A 110 1.42 10.97 -16.63
C SER A 110 1.39 10.84 -15.10
N GLU A 111 1.19 11.96 -14.39
CA GLU A 111 1.04 12.06 -12.93
C GLU A 111 -0.11 11.23 -12.38
N LEU A 112 -1.17 11.09 -13.16
CA LEU A 112 -2.33 10.29 -12.73
C LEU A 112 -2.07 8.77 -12.78
N TRP A 113 -0.99 8.34 -13.44
CA TRP A 113 -0.69 6.95 -13.74
C TRP A 113 0.56 6.40 -13.05
N ASP A 114 1.27 7.22 -12.26
CA ASP A 114 2.48 6.79 -11.56
C ASP A 114 2.21 5.92 -10.32
N THR A 115 0.97 5.91 -9.85
CA THR A 115 0.51 5.07 -8.74
C THR A 115 -0.48 4.02 -9.22
N PHE A 116 -0.18 2.76 -8.94
CA PHE A 116 -1.00 1.63 -9.33
C PHE A 116 -1.33 0.73 -8.14
N HIS A 117 -2.63 0.55 -7.90
CA HIS A 117 -3.12 -0.41 -6.90
C HIS A 117 -3.95 -1.48 -7.60
N CYS A 118 -3.64 -2.74 -7.38
CA CYS A 118 -4.40 -3.85 -7.94
C CYS A 118 -4.61 -4.94 -6.90
N ARG A 119 -5.83 -5.44 -6.84
CA ARG A 119 -6.17 -6.69 -6.16
C ARG A 119 -6.21 -7.80 -7.19
N ILE A 120 -5.21 -8.65 -7.14
CA ILE A 120 -5.03 -9.73 -8.12
C ILE A 120 -6.07 -10.81 -7.87
N SER A 121 -6.74 -11.24 -8.94
CA SER A 121 -7.67 -12.36 -8.93
C SER A 121 -7.17 -13.45 -9.87
N LYS A 122 -7.16 -14.68 -9.38
CA LYS A 122 -6.67 -15.87 -10.09
C LYS A 122 -7.22 -16.01 -11.51
N GLY A 123 -8.55 -15.84 -11.66
CA GLY A 123 -9.22 -15.97 -12.97
C GLY A 123 -9.01 -14.79 -13.92
N ARG A 124 -8.41 -13.67 -13.45
CA ARG A 124 -8.27 -12.42 -14.21
C ARG A 124 -6.83 -12.00 -14.47
N CYS A 125 -5.83 -12.79 -14.08
CA CYS A 125 -4.42 -12.43 -14.21
C CYS A 125 -4.01 -11.95 -15.61
N PRO A 126 -4.38 -12.58 -16.74
CA PRO A 126 -4.03 -12.09 -18.07
C PRO A 126 -4.64 -10.71 -18.40
N ALA A 127 -5.87 -10.46 -17.96
CA ALA A 127 -6.55 -9.17 -18.16
C ALA A 127 -5.92 -8.10 -17.27
N GLN A 128 -5.58 -8.44 -16.03
CA GLN A 128 -4.92 -7.54 -15.08
C GLN A 128 -3.48 -7.22 -15.50
N ALA A 129 -2.75 -8.16 -16.10
CA ALA A 129 -1.44 -7.91 -16.68
C ALA A 129 -1.52 -6.92 -17.84
N ARG A 130 -2.52 -7.04 -18.72
CA ARG A 130 -2.78 -6.07 -19.78
C ARG A 130 -3.12 -4.69 -19.24
N LEU A 131 -4.01 -4.62 -18.23
CA LEU A 131 -4.36 -3.36 -17.57
C LEU A 131 -3.12 -2.70 -16.95
N LEU A 132 -2.30 -3.47 -16.24
CA LEU A 132 -1.05 -2.99 -15.65
C LEU A 132 -0.10 -2.47 -16.74
N SER A 133 0.08 -3.20 -17.83
CA SER A 133 0.93 -2.77 -18.94
C SER A 133 0.49 -1.44 -19.54
N GLU A 134 -0.83 -1.27 -19.81
CA GLU A 134 -1.40 -0.04 -20.30
C GLU A 134 -1.28 1.13 -19.30
N TRP A 135 -1.43 0.85 -18.01
CA TRP A 135 -1.25 1.82 -16.94
C TRP A 135 0.19 2.35 -16.90
N LEU A 136 1.14 1.42 -16.87
CA LEU A 136 2.56 1.76 -16.80
C LEU A 136 3.07 2.44 -18.10
N LEU A 137 2.45 2.16 -19.25
CA LEU A 137 2.73 2.88 -20.48
C LEU A 137 2.34 4.37 -20.38
N ARG A 138 1.17 4.68 -19.79
CA ARG A 138 0.70 6.07 -19.61
C ARG A 138 1.48 6.84 -18.56
N SER A 139 2.10 6.16 -17.61
CA SER A 139 2.98 6.82 -16.63
C SER A 139 4.32 7.29 -17.23
N HIS A 140 4.60 7.01 -18.52
CA HIS A 140 5.86 7.32 -19.20
C HIS A 140 7.09 6.90 -18.37
N GLU A 141 8.07 7.77 -18.17
CA GLU A 141 9.29 7.50 -17.39
C GLU A 141 9.20 7.93 -15.91
N ARG A 142 7.99 8.20 -15.39
CA ARG A 142 7.83 8.62 -13.99
C ARG A 142 8.17 7.49 -13.02
N PRO A 143 8.70 7.82 -11.83
CA PRO A 143 8.86 6.85 -10.76
C PRO A 143 7.52 6.22 -10.36
N LEU A 144 7.52 4.94 -10.06
CA LEU A 144 6.31 4.14 -9.85
C LEU A 144 6.08 3.77 -8.39
N SER A 145 4.86 3.99 -7.93
CA SER A 145 4.35 3.45 -6.66
C SER A 145 3.36 2.33 -6.94
N ILE A 146 3.75 1.09 -6.64
CA ILE A 146 2.98 -0.10 -7.00
C ILE A 146 2.53 -0.83 -5.74
N ARG A 147 1.23 -1.06 -5.63
CA ARG A 147 0.64 -1.88 -4.57
C ARG A 147 -0.11 -3.05 -5.16
N LEU A 148 0.28 -4.26 -4.78
CA LEU A 148 -0.40 -5.48 -5.17
C LEU A 148 -0.88 -6.26 -3.95
N SER A 149 -2.14 -6.69 -4.00
CA SER A 149 -2.76 -7.56 -3.00
C SER A 149 -3.62 -8.61 -3.70
N PHE A 150 -4.19 -9.54 -2.94
CA PHE A 150 -5.07 -10.57 -3.49
C PHE A 150 -6.54 -10.27 -3.23
N LEU A 151 -7.40 -10.67 -4.16
CA LEU A 151 -8.84 -10.57 -4.05
C LEU A 151 -9.45 -11.85 -3.46
N ASP A 152 -8.88 -12.98 -3.86
CA ASP A 152 -9.33 -14.32 -3.48
C ASP A 152 -8.70 -14.74 -2.15
N ASP A 153 -9.18 -15.83 -1.58
CA ASP A 153 -8.67 -16.36 -0.31
C ASP A 153 -7.16 -16.64 -0.40
N GLU A 154 -6.41 -16.07 0.52
CA GLU A 154 -4.94 -16.06 0.52
C GLU A 154 -4.34 -17.47 0.53
N PHE A 155 -5.03 -18.44 1.14
CA PHE A 155 -4.57 -19.83 1.22
C PHE A 155 -4.41 -20.52 -0.15
N HIS A 156 -5.22 -20.15 -1.13
CA HIS A 156 -5.18 -20.76 -2.46
C HIS A 156 -4.01 -20.30 -3.33
N TRP A 157 -3.32 -19.22 -2.94
CA TRP A 157 -2.19 -18.68 -3.70
C TRP A 157 -0.86 -19.35 -3.37
N ASN A 158 -0.75 -20.02 -2.23
CA ASN A 158 0.48 -20.71 -1.82
C ASN A 158 0.83 -21.91 -2.69
N ASP A 159 -0.19 -22.59 -3.23
CA ASP A 159 -0.05 -23.78 -4.07
C ASP A 159 0.03 -23.46 -5.57
N LEU A 160 -0.09 -22.19 -5.93
CA LEU A 160 -0.09 -21.76 -7.33
C LEU A 160 1.21 -21.08 -7.71
N GLY A 161 1.66 -21.37 -8.93
CA GLY A 161 2.76 -20.63 -9.52
C GLY A 161 2.46 -19.13 -9.62
N ALA A 162 3.51 -18.31 -9.68
CA ALA A 162 3.38 -16.88 -9.87
C ALA A 162 2.62 -16.55 -11.16
N PRO A 163 1.79 -15.50 -11.21
CA PRO A 163 1.18 -15.02 -12.44
C PRO A 163 2.26 -14.35 -13.31
N ILE A 164 2.94 -15.15 -14.07
CA ILE A 164 4.14 -14.78 -14.86
C ILE A 164 3.90 -13.55 -15.73
N ASP A 165 2.69 -13.39 -16.29
CA ASP A 165 2.36 -12.20 -17.09
C ASP A 165 2.46 -10.91 -16.28
N ILE A 166 1.94 -10.88 -15.03
CA ILE A 166 2.02 -9.72 -14.14
C ILE A 166 3.47 -9.47 -13.72
N VAL A 167 4.19 -10.52 -13.32
CA VAL A 167 5.60 -10.44 -12.90
C VAL A 167 6.47 -9.92 -14.04
N ASN A 168 6.26 -10.37 -15.26
CA ASN A 168 7.00 -9.90 -16.44
C ASN A 168 6.75 -8.40 -16.71
N VAL A 169 5.51 -7.94 -16.57
CA VAL A 169 5.19 -6.51 -16.70
C VAL A 169 5.90 -5.71 -15.63
N LEU A 170 5.86 -6.13 -14.37
CA LEU A 170 6.58 -5.48 -13.27
C LEU A 170 8.08 -5.39 -13.54
N ASN A 171 8.70 -6.52 -13.90
CA ASN A 171 10.14 -6.60 -14.13
C ASN A 171 10.63 -5.69 -15.26
N ARG A 172 9.84 -5.48 -16.33
CA ARG A 172 10.18 -4.56 -17.42
C ARG A 172 10.32 -3.10 -16.97
N HIS A 173 9.58 -2.69 -15.93
CA HIS A 173 9.59 -1.33 -15.39
C HIS A 173 10.33 -1.20 -14.07
N ARG A 174 11.15 -2.17 -13.71
CA ARG A 174 11.86 -2.27 -12.44
C ARG A 174 12.76 -1.07 -12.14
N HIS A 175 13.40 -0.51 -13.15
CA HIS A 175 14.27 0.68 -13.05
C HIS A 175 13.54 1.93 -12.57
N ARG A 176 12.20 1.92 -12.59
CA ARG A 176 11.34 3.04 -12.19
C ARG A 176 10.66 2.81 -10.82
N TRP A 177 10.87 1.70 -10.14
CA TRP A 177 10.22 1.43 -8.87
C TRP A 177 10.69 2.42 -7.82
N LEU A 178 9.76 3.23 -7.29
CA LEU A 178 9.96 4.16 -6.19
C LEU A 178 9.46 3.58 -4.86
N ALA A 179 8.25 3.06 -4.88
CA ALA A 179 7.62 2.42 -3.73
C ALA A 179 6.91 1.14 -4.14
N LEU A 180 7.15 0.07 -3.39
CA LEU A 180 6.49 -1.22 -3.58
C LEU A 180 5.78 -1.64 -2.28
N ASP A 181 4.48 -1.96 -2.38
CA ASP A 181 3.72 -2.61 -1.32
C ASP A 181 3.13 -3.91 -1.88
N LEU A 182 3.74 -5.03 -1.53
CA LEU A 182 3.46 -6.32 -2.13
C LEU A 182 3.01 -7.33 -1.08
N VAL A 183 1.89 -7.99 -1.37
CA VAL A 183 1.53 -9.26 -0.72
C VAL A 183 2.03 -10.36 -1.64
N LEU A 184 2.97 -11.17 -1.20
CA LEU A 184 3.67 -12.15 -2.03
C LEU A 184 3.44 -13.58 -1.55
N ALA A 185 2.97 -14.44 -2.46
CA ALA A 185 3.06 -15.87 -2.26
C ALA A 185 4.52 -16.35 -2.42
N PRO A 186 4.94 -17.43 -1.74
CA PRO A 186 6.30 -17.95 -1.82
C PRO A 186 6.81 -18.20 -3.25
N SER A 187 5.93 -18.63 -4.15
CA SER A 187 6.24 -18.89 -5.56
C SER A 187 6.62 -17.64 -6.38
N TRP A 188 6.42 -16.43 -5.83
CA TRP A 188 6.72 -15.18 -6.55
C TRP A 188 8.14 -14.68 -6.33
N TYR A 189 8.81 -15.14 -5.27
CA TYR A 189 10.15 -14.65 -4.91
C TYR A 189 11.17 -14.93 -6.03
N GLU A 190 11.17 -16.15 -6.57
CA GLU A 190 12.12 -16.54 -7.62
C GLU A 190 11.89 -15.74 -8.94
N PRO A 191 10.67 -15.64 -9.49
CA PRO A 191 10.42 -14.83 -10.68
C PRO A 191 10.70 -13.34 -10.52
N LEU A 192 10.65 -12.79 -9.30
CA LEU A 192 11.00 -11.38 -9.02
C LEU A 192 12.50 -11.19 -8.79
N ARG A 193 13.25 -12.27 -8.58
CA ARG A 193 14.69 -12.23 -8.38
C ARG A 193 15.40 -11.91 -9.69
N MET A 194 16.14 -10.82 -9.71
CA MET A 194 16.97 -10.39 -10.83
C MET A 194 18.24 -9.74 -10.32
N GLU A 195 19.32 -9.85 -11.07
CA GLU A 195 20.65 -9.30 -10.74
C GLU A 195 20.82 -7.83 -11.17
N THR A 196 19.74 -7.06 -11.22
CA THR A 196 19.76 -5.65 -11.63
C THR A 196 19.63 -4.72 -10.43
N THR A 197 20.32 -3.57 -10.47
CA THR A 197 20.22 -2.54 -9.45
C THR A 197 18.80 -1.94 -9.39
N LEU A 198 18.39 -1.51 -8.19
CA LEU A 198 17.13 -0.82 -7.92
C LEU A 198 17.43 0.59 -7.40
N ASP A 199 18.01 1.40 -8.28
CA ASP A 199 18.59 2.71 -7.90
C ASP A 199 17.52 3.76 -7.55
N THR A 200 16.25 3.50 -7.83
CA THR A 200 15.15 4.42 -7.55
C THR A 200 14.27 3.97 -6.37
N LEU A 201 14.42 2.74 -5.88
CA LEU A 201 13.55 2.19 -4.84
C LEU A 201 13.86 2.82 -3.48
N ILE A 202 12.88 3.54 -2.92
CA ILE A 202 12.97 4.23 -1.62
C ILE A 202 12.18 3.51 -0.54
N SER A 203 11.00 2.97 -0.88
CA SER A 203 10.09 2.36 0.08
C SER A 203 9.67 0.96 -0.34
N LEU A 204 9.73 0.01 0.59
CA LEU A 204 9.38 -1.38 0.37
C LEU A 204 8.51 -1.91 1.51
N SER A 205 7.34 -2.43 1.17
CA SER A 205 6.45 -3.14 2.10
C SER A 205 6.19 -4.55 1.57
N LEU A 206 6.49 -5.56 2.38
CA LEU A 206 6.34 -6.96 2.01
C LEU A 206 5.59 -7.73 3.08
N ARG A 207 4.59 -8.49 2.63
CA ARG A 207 3.80 -9.41 3.46
C ARG A 207 3.59 -10.72 2.72
N PRO A 208 3.69 -11.87 3.37
CA PRO A 208 3.29 -13.14 2.78
C PRO A 208 1.77 -13.22 2.65
N THR A 209 1.28 -14.11 1.81
CA THR A 209 -0.16 -14.36 1.59
C THR A 209 -0.86 -15.04 2.75
N ALA A 210 -0.13 -15.69 3.63
CA ALA A 210 -0.67 -16.35 4.82
C ALA A 210 -0.07 -15.74 6.08
N SER A 211 -0.78 -15.86 7.20
CA SER A 211 -0.28 -15.45 8.53
C SER A 211 0.85 -16.37 9.05
N ALA A 212 1.42 -17.21 8.20
CA ALA A 212 2.57 -18.04 8.50
C ALA A 212 3.86 -17.34 8.11
N PHE A 213 4.92 -17.54 8.88
CA PHE A 213 6.23 -17.02 8.57
C PHE A 213 6.76 -17.53 7.23
N SER A 214 7.31 -16.61 6.44
CA SER A 214 7.95 -16.95 5.18
C SER A 214 9.35 -17.53 5.45
N ALA A 215 9.57 -18.77 5.04
CA ALA A 215 10.89 -19.41 5.05
C ALA A 215 11.73 -19.01 3.82
N GLN A 216 11.20 -18.22 2.90
CA GLN A 216 11.88 -17.82 1.67
C GLN A 216 12.97 -16.80 1.94
N ARG A 217 14.15 -17.05 1.34
CA ARG A 217 15.27 -16.11 1.36
C ARG A 217 14.96 -14.90 0.48
N MET A 218 15.09 -13.71 1.06
CA MET A 218 14.82 -12.44 0.42
C MET A 218 16.14 -11.70 0.16
N ASP A 219 16.71 -11.92 -1.01
CA ASP A 219 17.93 -11.24 -1.48
C ASP A 219 17.69 -10.37 -2.73
N MET A 220 16.47 -10.38 -3.28
CA MET A 220 16.11 -9.65 -4.49
C MET A 220 16.18 -8.12 -4.36
N PHE A 221 16.24 -7.59 -3.14
CA PHE A 221 16.36 -6.17 -2.85
C PHE A 221 17.73 -5.76 -2.29
N LEU A 222 18.70 -6.66 -2.31
CA LEU A 222 20.06 -6.39 -1.82
C LEU A 222 20.73 -5.20 -2.56
N LEU A 223 20.43 -5.05 -3.84
CA LEU A 223 20.97 -3.98 -4.69
C LEU A 223 20.10 -2.70 -4.69
N ALA A 224 19.18 -2.55 -3.74
CA ALA A 224 18.37 -1.34 -3.55
C ALA A 224 19.13 -0.32 -2.68
N HIS A 225 20.10 0.36 -3.26
CA HIS A 225 20.98 1.27 -2.52
C HIS A 225 20.31 2.55 -2.02
N GLN A 226 19.15 2.92 -2.58
CA GLN A 226 18.37 4.10 -2.16
C GLN A 226 17.26 3.76 -1.18
N LEU A 227 17.13 2.49 -0.77
CA LEU A 227 16.07 2.06 0.15
C LEU A 227 16.22 2.78 1.49
N ARG A 228 15.16 3.48 1.93
CA ARG A 228 15.08 4.28 3.16
C ARG A 228 14.03 3.78 4.11
N GLU A 229 12.96 3.23 3.58
CA GLU A 229 11.82 2.76 4.36
C GLU A 229 11.51 1.31 4.04
N ILE A 230 11.34 0.51 5.07
CA ILE A 230 10.92 -0.87 4.92
C ILE A 230 9.82 -1.23 5.92
N SER A 231 8.83 -1.99 5.44
CA SER A 231 7.80 -2.62 6.25
C SER A 231 7.78 -4.12 5.95
N LEU A 232 8.05 -4.93 6.96
CA LEU A 232 8.06 -6.38 6.86
C LEU A 232 7.08 -6.98 7.86
N SER A 233 6.36 -8.02 7.45
CA SER A 233 5.47 -8.77 8.31
C SER A 233 5.63 -10.27 8.04
N HIS A 234 5.68 -11.09 9.08
CA HIS A 234 5.82 -12.56 9.00
C HIS A 234 7.05 -13.03 8.19
N HIS A 235 8.19 -12.35 8.38
CA HIS A 235 9.46 -12.74 7.80
C HIS A 235 10.50 -12.92 8.91
N TYR A 236 11.25 -14.01 8.86
CA TYR A 236 12.41 -14.17 9.74
C TYR A 236 13.53 -13.24 9.31
N LEU A 237 14.13 -12.51 10.25
CA LEU A 237 15.21 -11.57 9.97
C LEU A 237 16.42 -12.25 9.29
N ARG A 238 16.70 -13.53 9.63
CA ARG A 238 17.77 -14.33 9.02
C ARG A 238 17.61 -14.53 7.52
N ASN A 239 16.36 -14.49 7.03
CA ASN A 239 16.04 -14.68 5.61
C ASN A 239 16.02 -13.37 4.82
N VAL A 240 16.12 -12.22 5.48
CA VAL A 240 16.06 -10.89 4.86
C VAL A 240 17.45 -10.32 4.66
N HIS A 241 17.84 -10.13 3.40
CA HIS A 241 19.15 -9.60 3.02
C HIS A 241 19.00 -8.26 2.33
N LEU A 242 19.37 -7.20 3.02
CA LEU A 242 19.23 -5.80 2.59
C LEU A 242 20.47 -4.99 2.96
N ASN A 243 20.59 -3.80 2.40
CA ASN A 243 21.52 -2.81 2.89
C ASN A 243 20.90 -2.04 4.07
N TRP A 244 21.12 -2.54 5.28
CA TRP A 244 20.53 -2.04 6.53
C TRP A 244 21.01 -0.62 6.90
N ASP A 245 22.23 -0.24 6.50
CA ASP A 245 22.82 1.05 6.86
C ASP A 245 22.10 2.26 6.28
N ASN A 246 21.36 2.07 5.17
CA ASN A 246 20.66 3.18 4.51
C ASN A 246 19.25 3.42 5.06
N LEU A 247 18.74 2.52 5.90
CA LEU A 247 17.38 2.59 6.40
C LEU A 247 17.20 3.68 7.45
N ILE A 248 16.15 4.48 7.26
CA ILE A 248 15.74 5.57 8.15
C ILE A 248 14.47 5.18 8.92
N LYS A 249 13.61 4.39 8.27
CA LYS A 249 12.35 3.96 8.86
C LYS A 249 12.14 2.46 8.66
N ILE A 250 11.84 1.78 9.75
CA ILE A 250 11.47 0.37 9.76
C ILE A 250 10.15 0.18 10.47
N SER A 251 9.29 -0.63 9.87
CA SER A 251 8.14 -1.26 10.51
C SER A 251 8.30 -2.77 10.40
N PHE A 252 8.48 -3.44 11.51
CA PHE A 252 8.66 -4.88 11.54
C PHE A 252 7.59 -5.50 12.44
N SER A 253 6.63 -6.16 11.83
CA SER A 253 5.55 -6.85 12.54
C SER A 253 5.84 -8.33 12.60
N THR A 254 5.51 -8.95 13.75
CA THR A 254 5.73 -10.38 13.97
C THR A 254 7.23 -10.75 14.02
N ALA A 255 8.00 -10.06 14.88
CA ALA A 255 9.38 -10.37 15.16
C ALA A 255 9.55 -11.02 16.53
N SER A 256 10.55 -11.89 16.72
CA SER A 256 10.97 -12.28 18.05
C SER A 256 11.76 -11.16 18.74
N VAL A 257 11.89 -11.23 20.06
CA VAL A 257 12.61 -10.22 20.86
C VAL A 257 14.06 -10.06 20.40
N ASP A 258 14.74 -11.17 20.17
CA ASP A 258 16.14 -11.20 19.75
C ASP A 258 16.32 -10.72 18.31
N GLU A 259 15.39 -11.04 17.40
CA GLU A 259 15.37 -10.47 16.05
C GLU A 259 15.16 -8.95 16.07
N ALA A 260 14.26 -8.45 16.93
CA ALA A 260 14.01 -7.01 17.06
C ALA A 260 15.25 -6.25 17.56
N VAL A 261 15.96 -6.79 18.56
CA VAL A 261 17.20 -6.20 19.07
C VAL A 261 18.30 -6.24 18.01
N GLU A 262 18.48 -7.37 17.32
CA GLU A 262 19.46 -7.50 16.24
C GLU A 262 19.16 -6.57 15.07
N LEU A 263 17.89 -6.39 14.70
CA LEU A 263 17.44 -5.46 13.66
C LEU A 263 17.87 -4.02 13.97
N ILE A 264 17.62 -3.56 15.20
CA ILE A 264 18.03 -2.22 15.64
C ILE A 264 19.55 -2.07 15.57
N ARG A 265 20.30 -3.14 15.93
CA ARG A 265 21.77 -3.13 15.90
C ARG A 265 22.33 -3.03 14.48
N ARG A 266 21.68 -3.64 13.48
CA ARG A 266 22.08 -3.56 12.06
C ARG A 266 21.83 -2.20 11.44
N CYS A 267 20.87 -1.43 11.94
CA CYS A 267 20.34 -0.23 11.28
C CYS A 267 20.91 1.05 11.91
N ASN A 268 22.16 1.39 11.63
CA ASN A 268 22.86 2.52 12.26
C ASN A 268 22.22 3.91 12.02
N ASN A 269 21.42 4.07 10.96
CA ASN A 269 20.84 5.35 10.55
C ASN A 269 19.33 5.47 10.86
N LEU A 270 18.79 4.52 11.61
CA LEU A 270 17.35 4.44 11.91
C LEU A 270 16.88 5.63 12.75
N VAL A 271 15.83 6.31 12.28
CA VAL A 271 15.16 7.43 12.96
C VAL A 271 13.80 6.99 13.50
N THR A 272 13.07 6.18 12.75
CA THR A 272 11.76 5.67 13.14
C THR A 272 11.79 4.14 13.17
N CYS A 273 11.53 3.58 14.34
CA CYS A 273 11.43 2.14 14.55
C CYS A 273 10.04 1.78 15.07
N ILE A 274 9.35 0.91 14.35
CA ILE A 274 8.02 0.41 14.70
C ILE A 274 8.13 -1.12 14.77
N LEU A 275 7.90 -1.66 15.96
CA LEU A 275 7.90 -3.09 16.24
C LEU A 275 6.52 -3.48 16.75
N ASP A 276 5.74 -4.16 15.89
CA ASP A 276 4.39 -4.60 16.23
C ASP A 276 4.35 -6.13 16.38
N GLU A 277 3.43 -6.62 17.20
CA GLU A 277 3.15 -8.05 17.35
C GLU A 277 4.40 -8.88 17.68
N LEU A 278 5.16 -8.45 18.67
CA LEU A 278 6.33 -9.19 19.11
C LEU A 278 5.99 -10.60 19.61
N TYR A 279 6.91 -11.52 19.35
CA TYR A 279 6.88 -12.90 19.83
C TYR A 279 7.93 -13.13 20.92
N PRO A 280 7.83 -14.23 21.69
CA PRO A 280 8.84 -14.59 22.65
C PRO A 280 10.22 -14.72 22.04
N PHE A 281 11.22 -14.70 22.89
CA PHE A 281 12.60 -14.95 22.54
C PHE A 281 12.81 -16.35 21.95
N GLU A 282 13.46 -16.46 20.79
CA GLU A 282 13.68 -17.72 20.04
C GLU A 282 15.11 -18.24 20.07
N ASP A 283 16.05 -17.59 20.78
CA ASP A 283 17.49 -17.94 20.85
C ASP A 283 18.23 -17.90 19.49
N GLU A 284 17.70 -17.22 18.49
CA GLU A 284 18.34 -17.10 17.18
C GLU A 284 19.51 -16.11 17.22
N TYR A 285 19.36 -15.00 17.98
CA TYR A 285 20.38 -13.96 18.15
C TYR A 285 20.68 -13.72 19.63
N ALA A 286 21.96 -13.60 19.96
CA ALA A 286 22.39 -13.33 21.33
C ALA A 286 21.99 -11.91 21.75
N LEU A 287 21.29 -11.81 22.88
CA LEU A 287 20.98 -10.52 23.48
C LEU A 287 22.25 -9.87 24.05
N PRO A 288 22.39 -8.54 23.99
CA PRO A 288 23.54 -7.84 24.55
C PRO A 288 23.55 -7.93 26.09
N LEU A 289 24.70 -8.21 26.68
CA LEU A 289 24.87 -8.27 28.13
C LEU A 289 24.76 -6.88 28.79
N THR A 290 25.03 -5.82 28.03
CA THR A 290 24.91 -4.43 28.46
C THR A 290 24.12 -3.64 27.42
N PRO A 291 23.38 -2.63 27.86
CA PRO A 291 22.62 -1.80 26.92
C PRO A 291 23.52 -1.15 25.86
N PHE A 292 23.12 -1.22 24.59
CA PHE A 292 23.84 -0.52 23.52
C PHE A 292 23.13 0.76 23.12
N SER A 293 23.90 1.75 22.69
CA SER A 293 23.37 3.07 22.34
C SER A 293 23.06 3.16 20.86
N HIS A 294 21.80 3.54 20.53
CA HIS A 294 21.42 3.92 19.19
C HIS A 294 21.11 5.42 19.12
N ARG A 295 22.02 6.20 18.49
CA ARG A 295 22.06 7.66 18.59
C ARG A 295 21.04 8.39 17.72
N ARG A 296 20.31 7.73 16.82
CA ARG A 296 19.46 8.39 15.82
C ARG A 296 17.96 8.13 15.98
N ILE A 297 17.56 7.14 16.75
CA ILE A 297 16.14 6.84 16.94
C ILE A 297 15.47 7.99 17.68
N GLU A 298 14.54 8.66 17.00
CA GLU A 298 13.70 9.73 17.57
C GLU A 298 12.29 9.23 17.86
N VAL A 299 11.79 8.28 17.09
CA VAL A 299 10.45 7.70 17.22
C VAL A 299 10.57 6.19 17.40
N PHE A 300 10.10 5.71 18.54
CA PHE A 300 10.09 4.30 18.85
C PHE A 300 8.69 3.84 19.23
N HIS A 301 8.15 2.91 18.45
CA HIS A 301 6.89 2.24 18.74
C HIS A 301 7.15 0.76 18.97
N ILE A 302 6.59 0.22 20.05
CA ILE A 302 6.71 -1.19 20.39
C ILE A 302 5.36 -1.71 20.86
N GLY A 303 4.91 -2.82 20.30
CA GLY A 303 3.61 -3.41 20.59
C GLY A 303 3.67 -4.92 20.73
N CYS A 304 2.82 -5.46 21.60
CA CYS A 304 2.64 -6.88 21.79
C CYS A 304 1.14 -7.20 21.78
N ARG A 305 0.73 -8.26 21.08
CA ARG A 305 -0.67 -8.70 21.02
C ARG A 305 -1.06 -9.74 22.08
N VAL A 306 -0.10 -10.47 22.58
CA VAL A 306 -0.33 -11.61 23.46
C VAL A 306 0.37 -11.36 24.79
N ASN A 307 -0.07 -12.01 25.86
CA ASN A 307 0.46 -11.93 27.25
C ASN A 307 1.98 -12.14 27.37
N LEU A 308 2.75 -11.30 26.68
CA LEU A 308 4.21 -11.26 26.69
C LEU A 308 4.65 -10.10 27.57
N ASP A 309 4.41 -10.25 28.87
CA ASP A 309 4.55 -9.17 29.84
C ASP A 309 6.00 -8.72 30.04
N THR A 310 6.96 -9.60 29.76
CA THR A 310 8.38 -9.38 30.05
C THR A 310 9.20 -9.00 28.80
N GLU A 311 8.75 -9.40 27.62
CA GLU A 311 9.52 -9.33 26.39
C GLU A 311 9.77 -7.88 25.93
N ILE A 312 8.76 -7.02 26.03
CA ILE A 312 8.89 -5.58 25.74
C ILE A 312 9.96 -4.96 26.64
N PHE A 313 9.97 -5.32 27.93
CA PHE A 313 10.93 -4.80 28.88
C PHE A 313 12.35 -5.31 28.61
N ILE A 314 12.52 -6.52 28.10
CA ILE A 314 13.82 -7.02 27.65
C ILE A 314 14.39 -6.11 26.56
N ILE A 315 13.58 -5.77 25.52
CA ILE A 315 14.04 -4.87 24.45
C ILE A 315 14.41 -3.50 25.03
N LEU A 316 13.53 -2.91 25.85
CA LEU A 316 13.81 -1.60 26.47
C LEU A 316 15.08 -1.63 27.30
N ASN A 317 15.36 -2.73 28.02
CA ASN A 317 16.56 -2.88 28.84
C ASN A 317 17.83 -3.07 28.01
N CYS A 318 17.73 -3.56 26.79
CA CYS A 318 18.86 -3.68 25.87
C CYS A 318 19.29 -2.37 25.21
N LEU A 319 18.51 -1.29 25.34
CA LEU A 319 18.67 -0.06 24.57
C LEU A 319 19.03 1.16 25.41
N ALA A 320 19.84 2.06 24.82
CA ALA A 320 19.99 3.44 25.22
C ALA A 320 19.72 4.33 23.99
N LEU A 321 18.74 5.23 24.05
CA LEU A 321 18.22 6.00 22.92
C LEU A 321 18.33 7.51 23.18
N PRO A 322 19.52 8.12 23.06
CA PRO A 322 19.75 9.50 23.47
C PRO A 322 18.99 10.55 22.65
N SER A 323 18.53 10.20 21.43
CA SER A 323 17.74 11.10 20.59
C SER A 323 16.22 10.89 20.69
N LEU A 324 15.75 9.98 21.55
CA LEU A 324 14.34 9.59 21.63
C LEU A 324 13.45 10.79 22.05
N ARG A 325 12.44 11.06 21.21
CA ARG A 325 11.45 12.13 21.43
C ARG A 325 10.04 11.58 21.64
N ASN A 326 9.71 10.54 20.89
CA ASN A 326 8.38 9.94 20.88
C ASN A 326 8.49 8.45 21.20
N LEU A 327 7.89 8.02 22.28
CA LEU A 327 7.78 6.62 22.67
C LEU A 327 6.32 6.22 22.70
N SER A 328 5.97 5.15 22.00
CA SER A 328 4.64 4.56 22.03
C SER A 328 4.76 3.08 22.38
N ILE A 329 4.05 2.65 23.41
CA ILE A 329 4.07 1.27 23.89
C ILE A 329 2.64 0.74 23.95
N MET A 330 2.41 -0.41 23.34
CA MET A 330 1.15 -1.15 23.45
C MET A 330 1.39 -2.36 24.35
N LEU A 331 0.72 -2.36 25.49
CA LEU A 331 0.87 -3.39 26.53
C LEU A 331 -0.44 -4.17 26.71
N PRO A 332 -0.40 -5.46 27.06
CA PRO A 332 -1.58 -6.16 27.56
C PRO A 332 -2.00 -5.64 28.95
N GLU A 333 -3.27 -5.84 29.33
CA GLU A 333 -3.86 -5.26 30.55
C GLU A 333 -3.22 -5.73 31.87
N GLN A 334 -2.51 -6.85 31.87
CA GLN A 334 -2.02 -7.53 33.09
C GLN A 334 -0.53 -7.32 33.39
N VAL A 335 0.11 -6.37 32.78
CA VAL A 335 1.56 -6.08 32.98
C VAL A 335 1.78 -5.36 34.29
N GLY A 336 2.92 -5.60 34.96
CA GLY A 336 3.35 -4.81 36.11
C GLY A 336 3.57 -3.33 35.74
N ASN A 337 3.99 -2.49 36.70
CA ASN A 337 4.13 -1.06 36.46
C ASN A 337 5.14 -0.75 35.32
N PRO A 338 4.67 -0.37 34.10
CA PRO A 338 5.54 -0.10 32.96
C PRO A 338 6.38 1.16 33.11
N LEU A 339 5.92 2.11 33.93
CA LEU A 339 6.53 3.42 34.08
C LEU A 339 7.94 3.32 34.73
N GLN A 340 8.17 2.31 35.55
CA GLN A 340 9.48 2.08 36.13
C GLN A 340 10.53 1.78 35.04
N THR A 341 10.28 0.80 34.18
CA THR A 341 11.23 0.42 33.09
C THR A 341 11.38 1.54 32.06
N ILE A 342 10.29 2.27 31.75
CA ILE A 342 10.34 3.44 30.89
C ILE A 342 11.21 4.54 31.53
N GLY A 343 11.06 4.79 32.83
CA GLY A 343 11.90 5.74 33.60
C GLY A 343 13.39 5.36 33.56
N GLU A 344 13.69 4.08 33.74
CA GLU A 344 15.05 3.56 33.64
C GLU A 344 15.64 3.75 32.23
N LEU A 345 14.87 3.49 31.17
CA LEU A 345 15.29 3.76 29.79
C LEU A 345 15.58 5.25 29.58
N ILE A 346 14.70 6.14 30.03
CA ILE A 346 14.84 7.60 29.87
C ILE A 346 16.09 8.07 30.61
N THR A 347 16.28 7.64 31.86
CA THR A 347 17.44 7.98 32.70
C THR A 347 18.75 7.50 32.07
N ARG A 348 18.80 6.25 31.64
CA ARG A 348 19.98 5.67 30.98
C ARG A 348 20.28 6.33 29.63
N SER A 349 19.25 6.76 28.91
CA SER A 349 19.37 7.38 27.59
C SER A 349 19.67 8.87 27.67
N GLU A 350 19.39 9.55 28.78
CA GLU A 350 19.46 11.02 28.94
C GLU A 350 18.67 11.74 27.80
N CYS A 351 17.57 11.15 27.34
CA CYS A 351 16.90 11.58 26.12
C CYS A 351 15.88 12.70 26.35
N PRO A 352 15.67 13.60 25.35
CA PRO A 352 14.72 14.69 25.45
C PRO A 352 13.29 14.22 25.07
N ILE A 353 12.75 13.24 25.80
CA ILE A 353 11.43 12.68 25.50
C ILE A 353 10.35 13.76 25.59
N GLN A 354 9.48 13.83 24.58
CA GLN A 354 8.41 14.83 24.48
C GLN A 354 7.02 14.21 24.51
N LYS A 355 6.86 13.03 23.92
CA LYS A 355 5.58 12.34 23.83
C LYS A 355 5.73 10.91 24.32
N LEU A 356 4.84 10.51 25.22
CA LEU A 356 4.72 9.15 25.69
C LEU A 356 3.26 8.70 25.46
N ARG A 357 3.10 7.56 24.77
CA ARG A 357 1.81 6.89 24.60
C ARG A 357 1.90 5.50 25.19
N ILE A 358 0.94 5.16 26.04
CA ILE A 358 0.82 3.82 26.62
C ILE A 358 -0.61 3.36 26.32
N HIS A 359 -0.75 2.30 25.58
CA HIS A 359 -2.04 1.75 25.21
C HIS A 359 -2.25 0.36 25.85
N GLY A 360 -3.48 0.05 26.21
CA GLY A 360 -3.89 -1.26 26.69
C GLY A 360 -3.61 -1.52 28.18
N HIS A 361 -3.10 -0.54 28.93
CA HIS A 361 -2.79 -0.71 30.35
C HIS A 361 -3.37 0.43 31.20
N THR A 362 -3.98 0.09 32.33
CA THR A 362 -4.49 1.07 33.29
C THR A 362 -3.38 1.47 34.26
N LEU A 363 -2.93 2.72 34.16
CA LEU A 363 -1.90 3.26 35.04
C LEU A 363 -2.49 3.69 36.38
N LEU A 364 -1.79 3.42 37.47
CA LEU A 364 -2.15 3.95 38.79
C LEU A 364 -1.80 5.43 38.84
N GLU A 365 -2.67 6.25 39.41
CA GLU A 365 -2.51 7.70 39.51
C GLU A 365 -1.20 8.08 40.24
N GLN A 366 -0.87 7.37 41.33
CA GLN A 366 0.34 7.63 42.08
C GLN A 366 1.61 7.36 41.25
N ASP A 367 1.65 6.26 40.52
CA ASP A 367 2.79 5.92 39.66
C ASP A 367 2.98 6.96 38.55
N MET A 368 1.87 7.48 38.02
CA MET A 368 1.90 8.54 37.01
C MET A 368 2.42 9.87 37.57
N ILE A 369 2.01 10.24 38.79
CA ILE A 369 2.49 11.45 39.48
C ILE A 369 4.00 11.35 39.69
N ASP A 370 4.49 10.24 40.24
CA ASP A 370 5.90 10.00 40.52
C ASP A 370 6.74 10.04 39.24
N PHE A 371 6.23 9.40 38.18
CA PHE A 371 6.88 9.42 36.87
C PHE A 371 6.96 10.82 36.26
N LEU A 372 5.88 11.60 36.29
CA LEU A 372 5.84 12.97 35.75
C LEU A 372 6.78 13.91 36.52
N GLN A 373 6.96 13.71 37.81
CA GLN A 373 7.92 14.46 38.63
C GLN A 373 9.39 14.17 38.23
N SER A 374 9.66 12.91 37.79
CA SER A 374 10.98 12.49 37.38
C SER A 374 11.35 12.90 35.96
N VAL A 375 10.37 13.06 35.02
CA VAL A 375 10.61 13.31 33.60
C VAL A 375 10.13 14.70 33.17
N LYS A 376 10.96 15.72 33.44
CA LYS A 376 10.62 17.14 33.19
C LYS A 376 10.52 17.51 31.70
N SER A 377 11.08 16.73 30.78
CA SER A 377 11.07 17.00 29.34
C SER A 377 9.75 16.62 28.65
N LEU A 378 8.90 15.85 29.32
CA LEU A 378 7.66 15.32 28.75
C LEU A 378 6.63 16.45 28.56
N LYS A 379 6.07 16.54 27.33
CA LYS A 379 5.05 17.54 26.96
C LYS A 379 3.64 16.95 26.91
N SER A 380 3.53 15.68 26.56
CA SER A 380 2.24 14.98 26.50
C SER A 380 2.38 13.52 26.89
N ILE A 381 1.38 13.03 27.63
CA ILE A 381 1.17 11.62 27.89
C ILE A 381 -0.23 11.27 27.42
N GLU A 382 -0.37 10.17 26.68
CA GLU A 382 -1.64 9.64 26.20
C GLU A 382 -1.74 8.19 26.68
N ASN A 383 -2.88 7.82 27.26
CA ASN A 383 -3.17 6.48 27.76
C ASN A 383 -4.44 5.92 27.10
#